data_89c7fc1e02d56190fe453814c043e560
#
_entry.id   89c7fc1e02d56190fe453814c043e560
#
_cell.length_a   1.000
_cell.length_b   1.000
_cell.length_c   1.000
_cell.angle_alpha   90.00
_cell.angle_beta   90.00
_cell.angle_gamma   90.00
#
_symmetry.space_group_name_H-M   'P 1'
#
loop_
_entity.id
_entity.type
_entity.pdbx_description
1 polymer ?
#
loop_
_entity_poly.entity_id
_entity_poly.type
_entity_poly.pdbx_seq_one_letter_code
_entity_poly.pdbx_strand_id
1 'polypeptide(L)'
;MNEKLMEAISLYNQGKYHDSHGILIWLWTQAPAGEKQIYEAFMRLVEGMSFAHVQQWEKAKDFFLDAWKKLGKVEEKLDFIDVYNLKEESYTAAVAAERVILGEAPAFDLFYAPRINVKSS
;
A
#
# COMPACT_ATOMS: atom_id res chain seq x y z
N MET A 1 6.59 7.65 -17.28
CA MET A 1 6.22 6.85 -16.09
C MET A 1 6.79 5.45 -16.23
N ASN A 2 7.19 4.85 -15.13
CA ASN A 2 7.79 3.53 -15.13
C ASN A 2 6.74 2.44 -15.36
N GLU A 3 6.89 1.69 -16.47
CA GLU A 3 5.95 0.62 -16.81
C GLU A 3 5.91 -0.50 -15.77
N LYS A 4 7.06 -0.80 -15.16
CA LYS A 4 7.13 -1.82 -14.11
C LYS A 4 6.37 -1.41 -12.87
N LEU A 5 6.42 -0.13 -12.51
CA LEU A 5 5.63 0.36 -11.37
C LEU A 5 4.14 0.26 -11.69
N MET A 6 3.73 0.56 -12.92
CA MET A 6 2.33 0.41 -13.31
C MET A 6 1.87 -1.04 -13.26
N GLU A 7 2.75 -1.97 -13.64
CA GLU A 7 2.47 -3.39 -13.52
C GLU A 7 2.28 -3.80 -12.05
N ALA A 8 3.17 -3.32 -11.17
CA ALA A 8 3.06 -3.61 -9.74
C ALA A 8 1.76 -3.08 -9.16
N ILE A 9 1.36 -1.85 -9.55
CA ILE A 9 0.10 -1.24 -9.10
C ILE A 9 -1.09 -2.07 -9.58
N SER A 10 -1.07 -2.50 -10.83
CA SER A 10 -2.15 -3.31 -11.39
C SER A 10 -2.29 -4.64 -10.65
N LEU A 11 -1.16 -5.30 -10.38
CA LEU A 11 -1.16 -6.56 -9.65
C LEU A 11 -1.69 -6.37 -8.23
N TYR A 12 -1.27 -5.30 -7.56
CA TYR A 12 -1.77 -4.98 -6.24
C TYR A 12 -3.30 -4.81 -6.25
N ASN A 13 -3.82 -4.04 -7.20
CA ASN A 13 -5.27 -3.81 -7.31
C ASN A 13 -6.06 -5.08 -7.62
N GLN A 14 -5.40 -6.08 -8.21
CA GLN A 14 -6.00 -7.38 -8.49
C GLN A 14 -5.89 -8.35 -7.31
N GLY A 15 -5.27 -7.94 -6.22
CA GLY A 15 -5.07 -8.80 -5.06
C GLY A 15 -3.86 -9.73 -5.18
N LYS A 16 -3.04 -9.55 -6.21
CA LYS A 16 -1.84 -10.37 -6.44
C LYS A 16 -0.65 -9.75 -5.72
N TYR A 17 -0.71 -9.79 -4.38
CA TYR A 17 0.24 -9.06 -3.53
C TYR A 17 1.67 -9.58 -3.63
N HIS A 18 1.85 -10.89 -3.68
CA HIS A 18 3.19 -11.47 -3.78
C HIS A 18 3.89 -11.02 -5.06
N ASP A 19 3.20 -11.08 -6.19
CA ASP A 19 3.77 -10.67 -7.48
C ASP A 19 4.07 -9.18 -7.51
N SER A 20 3.16 -8.37 -6.99
CA SER A 20 3.35 -6.93 -6.88
C SER A 20 4.58 -6.61 -6.04
N HIS A 21 4.71 -7.25 -4.89
CA HIS A 21 5.84 -7.04 -3.97
C HIS A 21 7.18 -7.37 -4.64
N GLY A 22 7.22 -8.47 -5.39
CA GLY A 22 8.43 -8.85 -6.12
C GLY A 22 8.91 -7.78 -7.08
N ILE A 23 7.98 -7.20 -7.85
CA ILE A 23 8.32 -6.12 -8.78
C ILE A 23 8.81 -4.88 -8.01
N LEU A 24 8.16 -4.54 -6.91
CA LEU A 24 8.55 -3.38 -6.11
C LEU A 24 9.95 -3.53 -5.51
N ILE A 25 10.28 -4.73 -5.03
CA ILE A 25 11.64 -5.01 -4.53
C ILE A 25 12.66 -4.82 -5.65
N TRP A 26 12.37 -5.37 -6.84
CA TRP A 26 13.26 -5.24 -7.98
C TRP A 26 13.49 -3.77 -8.33
N LEU A 27 12.41 -2.97 -8.40
CA LEU A 27 12.51 -1.54 -8.66
C LEU A 27 13.32 -0.82 -7.57
N TRP A 28 13.09 -1.18 -6.32
CA TRP A 28 13.80 -0.60 -5.19
C TRP A 28 15.31 -0.85 -5.28
N THR A 29 15.70 -2.08 -5.64
CA THR A 29 17.13 -2.42 -5.71
C THR A 29 17.86 -1.63 -6.78
N GLN A 30 17.17 -1.21 -7.84
CA GLN A 30 17.77 -0.49 -8.96
C GLN A 30 17.60 1.02 -8.88
N ALA A 31 16.77 1.50 -7.97
CA ALA A 31 16.45 2.93 -7.89
C ALA A 31 17.61 3.74 -7.33
N PRO A 32 17.80 4.98 -7.82
CA PRO A 32 18.68 5.93 -7.16
C PRO A 32 18.19 6.19 -5.73
N ALA A 33 19.10 6.58 -4.85
CA ALA A 33 18.78 6.78 -3.43
C ALA A 33 17.56 7.69 -3.23
N GLY A 34 17.41 8.74 -4.02
CA GLY A 34 16.30 9.69 -3.88
C GLY A 34 14.94 9.14 -4.29
N GLU A 35 14.89 8.00 -4.99
CA GLU A 35 13.65 7.40 -5.45
C GLU A 35 13.24 6.15 -4.66
N LYS A 36 14.14 5.60 -3.85
CA LYS A 36 13.87 4.39 -3.10
C LYS A 36 12.65 4.53 -2.18
N GLN A 37 12.45 5.70 -1.62
CA GLN A 37 11.34 5.96 -0.70
C GLN A 37 9.97 5.79 -1.38
N ILE A 38 9.90 6.06 -2.68
CA ILE A 38 8.66 5.87 -3.45
C ILE A 38 8.25 4.39 -3.41
N TYR A 39 9.20 3.51 -3.74
CA TYR A 39 8.92 2.08 -3.77
C TYR A 39 8.66 1.51 -2.38
N GLU A 40 9.36 2.04 -1.36
CA GLU A 40 9.12 1.63 0.02
C GLU A 40 7.69 1.93 0.46
N ALA A 41 7.14 3.08 0.06
CA ALA A 41 5.77 3.43 0.40
C ALA A 41 4.78 2.40 -0.15
N PHE A 42 4.93 2.02 -1.42
CA PHE A 42 4.09 1.00 -2.03
C PHE A 42 4.31 -0.38 -1.41
N MET A 43 5.57 -0.72 -1.08
CA MET A 43 5.89 -1.99 -0.46
C MET A 43 5.18 -2.14 0.89
N ARG A 44 5.12 -1.07 1.69
CA ARG A 44 4.43 -1.12 2.99
C ARG A 44 2.93 -1.36 2.82
N LEU A 45 2.34 -0.77 1.78
CA LEU A 45 0.93 -0.98 1.48
C LEU A 45 0.65 -2.43 1.11
N VAL A 46 1.47 -3.00 0.21
CA VAL A 46 1.33 -4.39 -0.19
C VAL A 46 1.52 -5.34 0.99
N GLU A 47 2.53 -5.07 1.83
CA GLU A 47 2.78 -5.88 3.02
C GLU A 47 1.61 -5.80 4.00
N GLY A 48 1.02 -4.62 4.18
CA GLY A 48 -0.17 -4.46 5.02
C GLY A 48 -1.31 -5.36 4.55
N MET A 49 -1.58 -5.37 3.25
CA MET A 49 -2.63 -6.23 2.70
C MET A 49 -2.28 -7.72 2.80
N SER A 50 -1.00 -8.07 2.62
CA SER A 50 -0.57 -9.46 2.77
C SER A 50 -0.80 -9.96 4.19
N PHE A 51 -0.47 -9.15 5.19
CA PHE A 51 -0.70 -9.54 6.58
C PHE A 51 -2.19 -9.58 6.92
N ALA A 52 -2.98 -8.65 6.41
CA ALA A 52 -4.43 -8.67 6.61
C ALA A 52 -5.06 -9.95 6.03
N HIS A 53 -4.57 -10.37 4.87
CA HIS A 53 -5.07 -11.57 4.20
C HIS A 53 -4.86 -12.84 5.04
N VAL A 54 -3.77 -12.90 5.81
CA VAL A 54 -3.50 -14.03 6.70
C VAL A 54 -3.89 -13.74 8.16
N GLN A 55 -4.68 -12.70 8.37
CA GLN A 55 -5.28 -12.35 9.66
C GLN A 55 -4.26 -11.97 10.74
N GLN A 56 -3.11 -11.45 10.34
CA GLN A 56 -2.14 -10.89 11.28
C GLN A 56 -2.40 -9.38 11.42
N TRP A 57 -3.41 -9.06 12.18
CA TRP A 57 -3.98 -7.71 12.24
C TRP A 57 -3.06 -6.66 12.84
N GLU A 58 -2.25 -7.01 13.83
CA GLU A 58 -1.31 -6.06 14.42
C GLU A 58 -0.24 -5.63 13.43
N LYS A 59 0.31 -6.59 12.68
CA LYS A 59 1.28 -6.29 11.64
C LYS A 59 0.64 -5.51 10.51
N ALA A 60 -0.56 -5.92 10.09
CA ALA A 60 -1.29 -5.21 9.04
C ALA A 60 -1.49 -3.74 9.42
N LYS A 61 -1.94 -3.48 10.65
CA LYS A 61 -2.13 -2.12 11.13
C LYS A 61 -0.84 -1.31 11.06
N ASP A 62 0.26 -1.87 11.55
CA ASP A 62 1.54 -1.17 11.58
C ASP A 62 2.03 -0.83 10.19
N PHE A 63 1.88 -1.76 9.23
CA PHE A 63 2.29 -1.52 7.86
C PHE A 63 1.41 -0.50 7.15
N PHE A 64 0.10 -0.51 7.40
CA PHE A 64 -0.79 0.51 6.83
C PHE A 64 -0.45 1.91 7.37
N LEU A 65 -0.13 2.03 8.66
CA LEU A 65 0.27 3.31 9.23
C LEU A 65 1.61 3.78 8.67
N ASP A 66 2.56 2.86 8.49
CA ASP A 66 3.84 3.19 7.89
C ASP A 66 3.69 3.60 6.42
N ALA A 67 2.79 2.94 5.69
CA ALA A 67 2.46 3.32 4.31
C ALA A 67 1.90 4.75 4.28
N TRP A 68 0.99 5.07 5.18
CA TRP A 68 0.41 6.41 5.29
C TRP A 68 1.51 7.47 5.48
N LYS A 69 2.44 7.22 6.38
CA LYS A 69 3.54 8.14 6.64
C LYS A 69 4.45 8.29 5.43
N LYS A 70 4.84 7.18 4.82
CA LYS A 70 5.77 7.20 3.68
C LYS A 70 5.15 7.82 2.44
N LEU A 71 3.86 7.58 2.19
CA LEU A 71 3.15 8.22 1.09
C LEU A 71 3.14 9.74 1.25
N GLY A 72 2.97 10.23 2.48
CA GLY A 72 3.01 11.66 2.74
C GLY A 72 4.35 12.29 2.41
N LYS A 73 5.45 11.55 2.59
CA LYS A 73 6.79 12.06 2.33
C LYS A 73 7.11 12.13 0.84
N VAL A 74 6.46 11.32 0.01
CA VAL A 74 6.75 11.25 -1.42
C VAL A 74 5.61 11.78 -2.29
N GLU A 75 4.63 12.39 -1.68
CA GLU A 75 3.41 12.85 -2.36
C GLU A 75 3.70 13.72 -3.57
N GLU A 76 4.64 14.63 -3.46
CA GLU A 76 5.00 15.54 -4.55
C GLU A 76 5.57 14.81 -5.77
N LYS A 77 6.11 13.61 -5.58
CA LYS A 77 6.71 12.81 -6.65
C LYS A 77 5.72 11.86 -7.30
N LEU A 78 4.50 11.80 -6.81
CA LEU A 78 3.49 10.82 -7.23
C LEU A 78 2.28 11.52 -7.85
N ASP A 79 2.52 12.44 -8.78
CA ASP A 79 1.46 13.22 -9.42
C ASP A 79 0.56 12.37 -10.33
N PHE A 80 0.96 11.15 -10.65
CA PHE A 80 0.21 10.25 -11.52
C PHE A 80 -0.82 9.38 -10.80
N ILE A 81 -0.87 9.46 -9.47
CA ILE A 81 -1.89 8.74 -8.67
C ILE A 81 -2.58 9.71 -7.71
N ASP A 82 -3.75 9.31 -7.24
CA ASP A 82 -4.46 10.07 -6.22
C ASP A 82 -3.90 9.69 -4.84
N VAL A 83 -2.82 10.38 -4.45
CA VAL A 83 -2.11 10.08 -3.20
C VAL A 83 -2.94 10.43 -1.98
N TYR A 84 -3.68 11.55 -2.03
CA TYR A 84 -4.52 11.94 -0.90
C TYR A 84 -5.51 10.84 -0.56
N ASN A 85 -6.21 10.33 -1.57
CA ASN A 85 -7.19 9.29 -1.36
C ASN A 85 -6.53 7.99 -0.87
N LEU A 86 -5.38 7.64 -1.44
CA LEU A 86 -4.64 6.44 -1.03
C LEU A 86 -4.21 6.53 0.43
N LYS A 87 -3.73 7.69 0.88
CA LYS A 87 -3.36 7.92 2.27
C LYS A 87 -4.57 7.74 3.19
N GLU A 88 -5.71 8.36 2.82
CA GLU A 88 -6.93 8.23 3.62
C GLU A 88 -7.39 6.79 3.73
N GLU A 89 -7.34 6.05 2.62
CA GLU A 89 -7.73 4.64 2.62
C GLU A 89 -6.75 3.79 3.42
N SER A 90 -5.45 4.10 3.39
CA SER A 90 -4.44 3.38 4.18
C SER A 90 -4.69 3.58 5.67
N TYR A 91 -5.01 4.79 6.08
CA TYR A 91 -5.35 5.09 7.47
C TYR A 91 -6.63 4.37 7.88
N THR A 92 -7.65 4.40 7.02
CA THR A 92 -8.92 3.71 7.27
C THR A 92 -8.70 2.20 7.42
N ALA A 93 -7.82 1.63 6.61
CA ALA A 93 -7.48 0.20 6.72
C ALA A 93 -6.80 -0.10 8.05
N ALA A 94 -5.93 0.79 8.54
CA ALA A 94 -5.29 0.63 9.84
C ALA A 94 -6.32 0.67 10.97
N VAL A 95 -7.29 1.58 10.90
CA VAL A 95 -8.38 1.66 11.87
C VAL A 95 -9.24 0.39 11.83
N ALA A 96 -9.53 -0.12 10.63
CA ALA A 96 -10.29 -1.35 10.48
C ALA A 96 -9.57 -2.54 11.13
N ALA A 97 -8.25 -2.64 10.93
CA ALA A 97 -7.44 -3.68 11.57
C ALA A 97 -7.47 -3.55 13.10
N GLU A 98 -7.39 -2.32 13.61
CA GLU A 98 -7.46 -2.06 15.05
C GLU A 98 -8.79 -2.55 15.63
N ARG A 99 -9.89 -2.34 14.92
CA ARG A 99 -11.21 -2.80 15.35
C ARG A 99 -11.29 -4.31 15.45
N VAL A 100 -10.64 -5.02 14.54
CA VAL A 100 -10.56 -6.48 14.62
C VAL A 100 -9.76 -6.90 15.86
N ILE A 101 -8.62 -6.23 16.11
CA ILE A 101 -7.79 -6.51 17.29
C ILE A 101 -8.59 -6.32 18.57
N LEU A 102 -9.41 -5.27 18.63
CA LEU A 102 -10.23 -4.96 19.83
C LEU A 102 -11.49 -5.80 19.93
N GLY A 103 -11.75 -6.68 18.97
CA GLY A 103 -12.95 -7.51 18.97
C GLY A 103 -14.23 -6.77 18.58
N GLU A 104 -14.11 -5.57 18.02
CA GLU A 104 -15.25 -4.76 17.58
C GLU A 104 -15.76 -5.14 16.20
N ALA A 105 -14.94 -5.85 15.41
CA ALA A 105 -15.30 -6.33 14.08
C ALA A 105 -14.79 -7.76 13.90
N PRO A 106 -15.58 -8.63 13.25
CA PRO A 106 -15.20 -10.04 13.12
C PRO A 106 -14.11 -10.32 12.11
N ALA A 107 -13.95 -9.47 11.10
CA ALA A 107 -12.99 -9.70 10.03
C ALA A 107 -12.72 -8.40 9.29
N PHE A 108 -11.57 -8.38 8.60
CA PHE A 108 -11.21 -7.30 7.69
C PHE A 108 -12.01 -7.48 6.39
N ASP A 109 -12.78 -6.46 6.03
CA ASP A 109 -13.60 -6.48 4.83
C ASP A 109 -12.77 -5.92 3.67
N LEU A 110 -12.93 -6.50 2.48
CA LEU A 110 -12.32 -6.00 1.24
C LEU A 110 -12.69 -4.55 0.95
N PHE A 111 -13.82 -4.10 1.49
CA PHE A 111 -14.25 -2.71 1.39
C PHE A 111 -13.19 -1.74 1.92
N TYR A 112 -12.39 -2.17 2.89
CA TYR A 112 -11.35 -1.33 3.50
C TYR A 112 -9.99 -1.46 2.81
N ALA A 113 -9.89 -2.30 1.77
CA ALA A 113 -8.61 -2.47 1.06
C ALA A 113 -8.25 -1.18 0.32
N PRO A 114 -7.10 -0.56 0.64
CA PRO A 114 -6.67 0.64 -0.08
C PRO A 114 -6.45 0.34 -1.55
N ARG A 115 -7.00 1.16 -2.42
CA ARG A 115 -6.89 0.97 -3.85
C ARG A 115 -6.02 2.09 -4.44
N ILE A 116 -5.09 1.71 -5.31
CA ILE A 116 -4.23 2.67 -5.98
C ILE A 116 -4.91 3.12 -7.28
N ASN A 117 -5.37 4.36 -7.30
CA ASN A 117 -6.05 4.93 -8.47
C ASN A 117 -5.06 5.77 -9.28
N VAL A 118 -4.84 5.35 -10.53
CA VAL A 118 -3.97 6.07 -11.46
C VAL A 118 -4.80 7.15 -12.14
N LYS A 119 -4.29 8.37 -12.14
CA LYS A 119 -4.99 9.50 -12.76
C LYS A 119 -4.96 9.37 -14.28
N SER A 120 -6.10 9.68 -14.89
CA SER A 120 -6.18 9.76 -16.34
C SER A 120 -5.43 11.00 -16.82
N SER A 121 -4.67 10.84 -17.86
CA SER A 121 -3.98 11.98 -18.49
C SER A 121 -4.91 12.74 -19.42
#